data_e9fcead65705fd0c743653c62e31d075
#
_entry.id   e9fcead65705fd0c743653c62e31d075
#
_cell.length_a   1.000
_cell.length_b   1.000
_cell.length_c   1.000
_cell.angle_alpha   90.00
_cell.angle_beta   90.00
_cell.angle_gamma   90.00
#
_symmetry.space_group_name_H-M   'P 1'
#
loop_
_entity.id
_entity.type
_entity.pdbx_description
1 polymer ?
#
loop_
_entity_poly.entity_id
_entity_poly.type
_entity_poly.pdbx_seq_one_letter_code
_entity_poly.pdbx_strand_id
1 'polypeptide(L)'
;MYNILFIGIGKMGSPMAGYLSKKHDVSIYNRTKSKCDKWIKNYKGKVINKLSETNQKYDFIISCVGNDEDLKEITSIDKGCLNSLKEKSIFIDHSTVSPRIVREVEKNLENLGVSFLDAPISGGQAGAEKGQLSIMIGGSEKAYERSIEILGSYGKKIKYGPFGIWSANENN
;
A
#
# COMPACT_ATOMS: atom_id res chain seq x y z
N MET A 1 15.93 1.49 -8.37
CA MET A 1 14.56 1.98 -8.70
C MET A 1 13.60 0.82 -8.75
N TYR A 2 12.50 0.92 -8.02
CA TYR A 2 11.48 -0.13 -7.95
C TYR A 2 10.28 0.21 -8.84
N ASN A 3 9.54 -0.81 -9.22
CA ASN A 3 8.22 -0.69 -9.84
C ASN A 3 7.17 -0.81 -8.75
N ILE A 4 6.39 0.23 -8.55
CA ILE A 4 5.42 0.35 -7.45
C ILE A 4 4.03 0.62 -8.00
N LEU A 5 3.04 -0.13 -7.50
CA LEU A 5 1.62 0.17 -7.72
C LEU A 5 1.06 0.74 -6.42
N PHE A 6 0.52 1.95 -6.47
CA PHE A 6 -0.12 2.57 -5.32
C PHE A 6 -1.64 2.64 -5.55
N ILE A 7 -2.39 2.02 -4.65
CA ILE A 7 -3.84 1.89 -4.72
C ILE A 7 -4.49 2.76 -3.64
N GLY A 8 -5.31 3.71 -4.06
CA GLY A 8 -5.99 4.61 -3.13
C GLY A 8 -5.36 6.00 -3.12
N ILE A 9 -5.79 6.85 -4.05
CA ILE A 9 -5.26 8.21 -4.22
C ILE A 9 -6.22 9.23 -3.58
N GLY A 10 -6.42 9.05 -2.28
CA GLY A 10 -7.17 10.00 -1.46
C GLY A 10 -6.26 11.06 -0.86
N LYS A 11 -6.73 11.71 0.21
CA LYS A 11 -5.98 12.78 0.89
C LYS A 11 -4.65 12.30 1.47
N MET A 12 -4.61 11.04 1.94
CA MET A 12 -3.39 10.43 2.46
C MET A 12 -2.54 9.83 1.34
N GLY A 13 -3.15 9.02 0.49
CA GLY A 13 -2.44 8.27 -0.54
C GLY A 13 -1.80 9.15 -1.62
N SER A 14 -2.46 10.24 -1.99
CA SER A 14 -1.95 11.12 -3.05
C SER A 14 -0.54 11.66 -2.75
N PRO A 15 -0.29 12.31 -1.60
CA PRO A 15 1.06 12.77 -1.29
C PRO A 15 2.05 11.62 -1.05
N MET A 16 1.62 10.51 -0.47
CA MET A 16 2.48 9.35 -0.26
C MET A 16 3.00 8.80 -1.58
N ALA A 17 2.11 8.57 -2.54
CA ALA A 17 2.48 8.14 -3.88
C ALA A 17 3.36 9.18 -4.59
N GLY A 18 3.11 10.47 -4.34
CA GLY A 18 3.91 11.56 -4.86
C GLY A 18 5.36 11.51 -4.42
N TYR A 19 5.62 11.23 -3.14
CA TYR A 19 6.99 11.07 -2.64
C TYR A 19 7.69 9.89 -3.32
N LEU A 20 6.98 8.77 -3.47
CA LEU A 20 7.55 7.60 -4.14
C LEU A 20 7.91 7.87 -5.60
N SER A 21 7.09 8.65 -6.30
CA SER A 21 7.29 8.95 -7.72
C SER A 21 8.56 9.75 -8.00
N LYS A 22 9.14 10.38 -6.99
CA LYS A 22 10.41 11.12 -7.14
C LYS A 22 11.60 10.19 -7.35
N LYS A 23 11.53 8.95 -6.89
CA LYS A 23 12.65 8.00 -6.91
C LYS A 23 12.33 6.68 -7.61
N HIS A 24 11.08 6.37 -7.82
CA HIS A 24 10.65 5.06 -8.31
C HIS A 24 9.68 5.20 -9.48
N ASP A 25 9.48 4.10 -10.19
CA ASP A 25 8.49 4.01 -11.25
C ASP A 25 7.13 3.67 -10.64
N VAL A 26 6.24 4.67 -10.56
CA VAL A 26 4.96 4.54 -9.86
C VAL A 26 3.80 4.50 -10.83
N SER A 27 2.98 3.47 -10.67
CA SER A 27 1.64 3.40 -11.25
C SER A 27 0.62 3.61 -10.14
N ILE A 28 -0.47 4.30 -10.44
CA ILE A 28 -1.52 4.55 -9.46
C ILE A 28 -2.86 3.99 -9.93
N TYR A 29 -3.68 3.61 -8.97
CA TYR A 29 -5.08 3.24 -9.19
C TYR A 29 -5.95 3.86 -8.12
N ASN A 30 -7.11 4.35 -8.52
CA ASN A 30 -8.14 4.81 -7.60
C ASN A 30 -9.51 4.52 -8.22
N ARG A 31 -10.49 4.13 -7.42
CA ARG A 31 -11.84 3.87 -7.89
C ARG A 31 -12.44 5.12 -8.55
N THR A 32 -12.23 6.29 -7.97
CA THR A 32 -12.63 7.57 -8.53
C THR A 32 -11.53 8.10 -9.46
N LYS A 33 -11.75 8.01 -10.74
CA LYS A 33 -10.73 8.33 -11.76
C LYS A 33 -10.29 9.79 -11.78
N SER A 34 -11.17 10.71 -11.41
CA SER A 34 -10.83 12.13 -11.35
C SER A 34 -9.66 12.42 -10.39
N LYS A 35 -9.52 11.63 -9.35
CA LYS A 35 -8.39 11.75 -8.41
C LYS A 35 -7.08 11.34 -9.07
N CYS A 36 -7.09 10.34 -9.91
CA CYS A 36 -5.92 9.95 -10.70
C CYS A 36 -5.53 11.02 -11.70
N ASP A 37 -6.50 11.61 -12.39
CA ASP A 37 -6.25 12.68 -13.34
C ASP A 37 -5.59 13.88 -12.68
N LYS A 38 -6.03 14.23 -11.48
CA LYS A 38 -5.44 15.31 -10.70
C LYS A 38 -4.01 14.97 -10.26
N TRP A 39 -3.79 13.73 -9.82
CA TRP A 39 -2.47 13.29 -9.36
C TRP A 39 -1.44 13.36 -10.49
N ILE A 40 -1.80 12.88 -11.68
CA ILE A 40 -0.89 12.83 -12.82
C ILE A 40 -0.47 14.22 -13.33
N LYS A 41 -1.23 15.27 -13.00
CA LYS A 41 -0.85 16.66 -13.31
C LYS A 41 0.25 17.18 -12.40
N ASN A 42 0.40 16.61 -11.22
CA ASN A 42 1.34 17.09 -10.21
C ASN A 42 2.55 16.18 -10.02
N TYR A 43 2.45 14.92 -10.40
CA TYR A 43 3.49 13.92 -10.17
C TYR A 43 3.71 13.08 -11.43
N LYS A 44 4.91 12.53 -11.53
CA LYS A 44 5.29 11.64 -12.62
C LYS A 44 4.83 10.22 -12.32
N GLY A 45 4.13 9.60 -13.26
CA GLY A 45 3.69 8.21 -13.10
C GLY A 45 2.70 7.80 -14.17
N LYS A 46 2.09 6.63 -13.95
CA LYS A 46 1.10 6.06 -14.87
C LYS A 46 -0.20 5.80 -14.12
N VAL A 47 -1.32 5.86 -14.83
CA VAL A 47 -2.64 5.53 -14.29
C VAL A 47 -3.06 4.16 -14.77
N ILE A 48 -3.48 3.31 -13.84
CA ILE A 48 -4.07 2.01 -14.12
C ILE A 48 -5.60 2.18 -14.08
N ASN A 49 -6.29 1.83 -15.15
CA ASN A 49 -7.74 1.98 -15.24
C ASN A 49 -8.50 0.83 -14.57
N LYS A 50 -8.01 -0.39 -14.70
CA LYS A 50 -8.56 -1.59 -14.05
C LYS A 50 -7.44 -2.45 -13.54
N LEU A 51 -7.46 -2.76 -12.24
CA LEU A 51 -6.45 -3.59 -11.60
C LEU A 51 -6.35 -4.97 -12.24
N SER A 52 -7.50 -5.58 -12.55
CA SER A 52 -7.54 -6.94 -13.10
C SER A 52 -7.02 -7.06 -14.54
N GLU A 53 -6.87 -5.95 -15.24
CA GLU A 53 -6.45 -5.94 -16.65
C GLU A 53 -4.97 -5.56 -16.83
N THR A 54 -4.27 -5.18 -15.77
CA THR A 54 -2.86 -4.86 -15.89
C THR A 54 -2.01 -6.13 -15.84
N ASN A 55 -1.05 -6.23 -16.75
CA ASN A 55 -0.12 -7.36 -16.83
C ASN A 55 1.28 -6.98 -16.31
N GLN A 56 1.49 -5.73 -15.92
CA GLN A 56 2.75 -5.31 -15.34
C GLN A 56 2.93 -5.93 -13.96
N LYS A 57 4.12 -6.42 -13.66
CA LYS A 57 4.48 -6.95 -12.35
C LYS A 57 5.19 -5.88 -11.53
N TYR A 58 4.85 -5.81 -10.25
CA TYR A 58 5.39 -4.79 -9.35
C TYR A 58 6.21 -5.42 -8.23
N ASP A 59 7.24 -4.69 -7.81
CA ASP A 59 8.06 -5.07 -6.66
C ASP A 59 7.30 -4.82 -5.36
N PHE A 60 6.56 -3.72 -5.32
CA PHE A 60 5.72 -3.33 -4.18
C PHE A 60 4.34 -2.95 -4.68
N ILE A 61 3.33 -3.41 -3.96
CA ILE A 61 1.96 -2.91 -4.10
C ILE A 61 1.58 -2.32 -2.76
N ILE A 62 1.16 -1.05 -2.77
CA ILE A 62 0.84 -0.30 -1.56
C ILE A 62 -0.60 0.15 -1.64
N SER A 63 -1.36 -0.09 -0.57
CA SER A 63 -2.76 0.31 -0.53
C SER A 63 -3.07 1.25 0.63
N CYS A 64 -3.95 2.21 0.38
CA CYS A 64 -4.48 3.12 1.37
C CYS A 64 -5.96 3.34 1.03
N VAL A 65 -6.81 2.37 1.40
CA VAL A 65 -8.23 2.34 1.05
C VAL A 65 -9.12 2.56 2.27
N GLY A 66 -10.42 2.74 2.06
CA GLY A 66 -11.31 3.27 3.07
C GLY A 66 -11.88 2.27 4.08
N ASN A 67 -11.95 0.97 3.74
CA ASN A 67 -12.61 -0.02 4.60
C ASN A 67 -12.22 -1.45 4.23
N ASP A 68 -12.74 -2.42 5.01
CA ASP A 68 -12.49 -3.84 4.83
C ASP A 68 -12.89 -4.33 3.43
N GLU A 69 -14.05 -3.90 2.95
CA GLU A 69 -14.56 -4.34 1.65
C GLU A 69 -13.69 -3.86 0.51
N ASP A 70 -13.20 -2.64 0.60
CA ASP A 70 -12.27 -2.09 -0.40
C ASP A 70 -10.96 -2.90 -0.44
N LEU A 71 -10.41 -3.23 0.73
CA LEU A 71 -9.19 -4.04 0.78
C LEU A 71 -9.42 -5.43 0.20
N LYS A 72 -10.55 -6.04 0.52
CA LYS A 72 -10.94 -7.34 -0.02
C LYS A 72 -11.08 -7.30 -1.55
N GLU A 73 -11.72 -6.27 -2.08
CA GLU A 73 -11.92 -6.11 -3.53
C GLU A 73 -10.60 -5.97 -4.27
N ILE A 74 -9.69 -5.11 -3.81
CA ILE A 74 -8.42 -4.87 -4.52
C ILE A 74 -7.48 -6.08 -4.46
N THR A 75 -7.71 -7.01 -3.56
CA THR A 75 -6.95 -8.26 -3.46
C THR A 75 -7.73 -9.48 -3.96
N SER A 76 -8.90 -9.28 -4.56
CA SER A 76 -9.71 -10.38 -5.08
C SER A 76 -9.18 -10.91 -6.42
N ILE A 77 -9.59 -12.14 -6.75
CA ILE A 77 -9.23 -12.78 -8.02
C ILE A 77 -9.83 -12.03 -9.20
N ASP A 78 -11.10 -11.62 -9.08
CA ASP A 78 -11.87 -11.06 -10.20
C ASP A 78 -11.54 -9.60 -10.49
N LYS A 79 -11.39 -8.78 -9.47
CA LYS A 79 -11.31 -7.33 -9.58
C LYS A 79 -10.00 -6.75 -9.07
N GLY A 80 -9.19 -7.56 -8.44
CA GLY A 80 -8.01 -7.10 -7.72
C GLY A 80 -6.73 -7.14 -8.54
N CYS A 81 -5.63 -6.94 -7.82
CA CYS A 81 -4.30 -6.77 -8.39
C CYS A 81 -3.47 -8.06 -8.46
N LEU A 82 -4.09 -9.24 -8.36
CA LEU A 82 -3.33 -10.49 -8.30
C LEU A 82 -2.45 -10.72 -9.52
N ASN A 83 -2.88 -10.26 -10.69
CA ASN A 83 -2.08 -10.37 -11.92
C ASN A 83 -0.83 -9.47 -11.91
N SER A 84 -0.77 -8.53 -10.99
CA SER A 84 0.35 -7.61 -10.84
C SER A 84 1.37 -8.07 -9.81
N LEU A 85 1.09 -9.19 -9.13
CA LEU A 85 1.98 -9.77 -8.15
C LEU A 85 2.92 -10.78 -8.81
N LYS A 86 4.12 -10.83 -8.31
CA LYS A 86 5.11 -11.85 -8.67
C LYS A 86 5.65 -12.46 -7.38
N GLU A 87 6.34 -13.59 -7.48
CA GLU A 87 7.04 -14.15 -6.33
C GLU A 87 8.00 -13.10 -5.77
N LYS A 88 8.02 -12.95 -4.46
CA LYS A 88 8.81 -11.96 -3.70
C LYS A 88 8.29 -10.53 -3.78
N SER A 89 7.15 -10.27 -4.41
CA SER A 89 6.48 -8.97 -4.25
C SER A 89 6.14 -8.75 -2.78
N ILE A 90 6.14 -7.49 -2.38
CA ILE A 90 5.70 -7.10 -1.04
C ILE A 90 4.45 -6.25 -1.18
N PHE A 91 3.39 -6.64 -0.46
CA PHE A 91 2.16 -5.88 -0.37
C PHE A 91 2.14 -5.14 0.97
N ILE A 92 2.07 -3.81 0.93
CA ILE A 92 2.03 -2.97 2.12
C ILE A 92 0.66 -2.32 2.21
N ASP A 93 -0.07 -2.59 3.29
CA ASP A 93 -1.38 -1.99 3.51
C ASP A 93 -1.33 -0.95 4.63
N HIS A 94 -1.69 0.28 4.30
CA HIS A 94 -1.77 1.40 5.23
C HIS A 94 -3.20 1.70 5.68
N SER A 95 -4.16 0.92 5.22
CA SER A 95 -5.58 1.17 5.51
C SER A 95 -5.90 0.89 6.98
N THR A 96 -6.87 1.63 7.53
CA THR A 96 -7.43 1.32 8.84
C THR A 96 -8.56 0.33 8.64
N VAL A 97 -8.28 -0.94 8.87
CA VAL A 97 -9.21 -2.07 8.61
C VAL A 97 -9.19 -3.03 9.80
N SER A 98 -10.15 -3.97 9.82
CA SER A 98 -10.24 -4.93 10.92
C SER A 98 -9.08 -5.93 10.91
N PRO A 99 -8.68 -6.42 12.10
CA PRO A 99 -7.65 -7.47 12.18
C PRO A 99 -8.04 -8.74 11.43
N ARG A 100 -9.32 -9.04 11.35
CA ARG A 100 -9.82 -10.23 10.64
C ARG A 100 -9.50 -10.16 9.15
N ILE A 101 -9.78 -9.01 8.50
CA ILE A 101 -9.52 -8.87 7.07
C ILE A 101 -8.01 -8.85 6.79
N VAL A 102 -7.23 -8.27 7.67
CA VAL A 102 -5.77 -8.27 7.56
C VAL A 102 -5.23 -9.70 7.52
N ARG A 103 -5.68 -10.55 8.45
CA ARG A 103 -5.25 -11.95 8.50
C ARG A 103 -5.66 -12.74 7.27
N GLU A 104 -6.88 -12.51 6.79
CA GLU A 104 -7.42 -13.17 5.60
C GLU A 104 -6.59 -12.81 4.36
N VAL A 105 -6.34 -11.52 4.15
CA VAL A 105 -5.55 -11.02 3.02
C VAL A 105 -4.11 -11.51 3.10
N GLU A 106 -3.48 -11.45 4.27
CA GLU A 106 -2.13 -11.96 4.46
C GLU A 106 -2.02 -13.43 4.06
N LYS A 107 -2.93 -14.26 4.55
CA LYS A 107 -2.92 -15.69 4.26
C LYS A 107 -3.04 -15.95 2.75
N ASN A 108 -3.96 -15.24 2.10
CA ASN A 108 -4.18 -15.40 0.67
C ASN A 108 -2.94 -14.99 -0.14
N LEU A 109 -2.28 -13.90 0.24
CA LEU A 109 -1.08 -13.42 -0.45
C LEU A 109 0.13 -14.30 -0.18
N GLU A 110 0.31 -14.78 1.05
CA GLU A 110 1.39 -15.70 1.39
C GLU A 110 1.32 -16.99 0.59
N ASN A 111 0.10 -17.49 0.34
CA ASN A 111 -0.10 -18.68 -0.52
C ASN A 111 0.38 -18.45 -1.96
N LEU A 112 0.53 -17.19 -2.37
CA LEU A 112 1.04 -16.82 -3.69
C LEU A 112 2.53 -16.45 -3.67
N GLY A 113 3.21 -16.66 -2.53
CA GLY A 113 4.61 -16.29 -2.37
C GLY A 113 4.85 -14.79 -2.19
N VAL A 114 3.80 -14.05 -1.82
CA VAL A 114 3.84 -12.60 -1.61
C VAL A 114 3.82 -12.29 -0.12
N SER A 115 4.76 -11.47 0.34
CA SER A 115 4.79 -11.01 1.73
C SER A 115 3.79 -9.87 1.92
N PHE A 116 3.12 -9.85 3.06
CA PHE A 116 2.16 -8.81 3.43
C PHE A 116 2.65 -8.07 4.67
N LEU A 117 2.64 -6.75 4.61
CA LEU A 117 2.92 -5.89 5.76
C LEU A 117 1.67 -5.09 6.11
N ASP A 118 1.20 -5.24 7.35
CA ASP A 118 0.17 -4.41 7.94
C ASP A 118 0.86 -3.17 8.51
N ALA A 119 0.59 -2.01 7.94
CA ALA A 119 1.36 -0.81 8.22
C ALA A 119 0.47 0.43 8.45
N PRO A 120 -0.39 0.42 9.49
CA PRO A 120 -1.23 1.56 9.79
C PRO A 120 -0.39 2.83 10.01
N ILE A 121 -0.96 3.95 9.61
CA ILE A 121 -0.31 5.25 9.64
C ILE A 121 -1.04 6.23 10.55
N SER A 122 -0.30 7.16 11.11
CA SER A 122 -0.88 8.30 11.84
C SER A 122 -0.12 9.58 11.48
N GLY A 123 -0.78 10.72 11.69
CA GLY A 123 -0.23 12.04 11.35
C GLY A 123 -1.15 12.86 10.46
N GLY A 124 -2.26 12.27 10.00
CA GLY A 124 -3.25 12.93 9.17
C GLY A 124 -2.73 13.43 7.83
N GLN A 125 -3.55 14.19 7.14
CA GLN A 125 -3.20 14.77 5.84
C GLN A 125 -1.94 15.62 5.89
N ALA A 126 -1.79 16.42 6.96
CA ALA A 126 -0.60 17.26 7.13
C ALA A 126 0.68 16.42 7.22
N GLY A 127 0.65 15.33 7.98
CA GLY A 127 1.80 14.42 8.07
C GLY A 127 2.13 13.76 6.74
N ALA A 128 1.11 13.35 5.99
CA ALA A 128 1.29 12.77 4.66
C ALA A 128 1.92 13.78 3.69
N GLU A 129 1.40 15.00 3.65
CA GLU A 129 1.90 16.05 2.78
C GLU A 129 3.35 16.44 3.08
N LYS A 130 3.74 16.40 4.36
CA LYS A 130 5.11 16.72 4.79
C LYS A 130 6.07 15.53 4.71
N GLY A 131 5.60 14.34 4.37
CA GLY A 131 6.41 13.13 4.39
C GLY A 131 6.87 12.75 5.80
N GLN A 132 6.03 13.00 6.81
CA GLN A 132 6.37 12.85 8.22
C GLN A 132 5.39 11.96 8.97
N LEU A 133 4.85 10.96 8.30
CA LEU A 133 3.93 10.01 8.94
C LEU A 133 4.62 9.14 9.97
N SER A 134 3.86 8.74 10.98
CA SER A 134 4.25 7.65 11.88
C SER A 134 3.65 6.36 11.33
N ILE A 135 4.48 5.34 11.18
CA ILE A 135 4.09 4.07 10.59
C ILE A 135 4.41 2.94 11.57
N MET A 136 3.40 2.15 11.90
CA MET A 136 3.56 0.96 12.73
C MET A 136 3.45 -0.26 11.83
N ILE A 137 4.46 -1.13 11.82
CA ILE A 137 4.56 -2.21 10.84
C ILE A 137 4.54 -3.57 11.51
N GLY A 138 3.59 -4.40 11.07
CA GLY A 138 3.53 -5.81 11.42
C GLY A 138 3.73 -6.67 10.19
N GLY A 139 4.38 -7.83 10.37
CA GLY A 139 4.67 -8.77 9.29
C GLY A 139 6.04 -9.39 9.45
N SER A 140 6.56 -10.00 8.39
CA SER A 140 7.89 -10.61 8.47
C SER A 140 8.99 -9.55 8.55
N GLU A 141 9.99 -9.82 9.39
CA GLU A 141 11.14 -8.93 9.55
C GLU A 141 11.89 -8.73 8.23
N LYS A 142 12.03 -9.80 7.45
CA LYS A 142 12.69 -9.76 6.15
C LYS A 142 11.98 -8.84 5.16
N ALA A 143 10.65 -8.91 5.09
CA ALA A 143 9.85 -8.02 4.24
C ALA A 143 9.95 -6.57 4.73
N TYR A 144 9.95 -6.35 6.04
CA TYR A 144 10.15 -5.04 6.63
C TYR A 144 11.50 -4.44 6.22
N GLU A 145 12.59 -5.21 6.36
CA GLU A 145 13.93 -4.74 6.00
C GLU A 145 14.02 -4.33 4.52
N ARG A 146 13.37 -5.08 3.64
CA ARG A 146 13.30 -4.77 2.21
C ARG A 146 12.44 -3.54 1.90
N SER A 147 11.60 -3.11 2.83
CA SER A 147 10.64 -2.02 2.65
C SER A 147 11.06 -0.70 3.29
N ILE A 148 12.19 -0.66 4.00
CA ILE A 148 12.62 0.52 4.76
C ILE A 148 12.77 1.75 3.87
N GLU A 149 13.41 1.60 2.71
CA GLU A 149 13.58 2.71 1.76
C GLU A 149 12.23 3.25 1.28
N ILE A 150 11.30 2.35 0.96
CA ILE A 150 9.96 2.72 0.51
C ILE A 150 9.21 3.49 1.60
N LEU A 151 9.17 2.93 2.81
CA LEU A 151 8.45 3.53 3.93
C LEU A 151 9.08 4.87 4.35
N GLY A 152 10.40 4.98 4.28
CA GLY A 152 11.14 6.20 4.57
C GLY A 152 10.87 7.34 3.60
N SER A 153 10.27 7.07 2.44
CA SER A 153 9.91 8.12 1.48
C SER A 153 8.83 9.05 2.01
N TYR A 154 7.94 8.56 2.87
CA TYR A 154 6.84 9.35 3.43
C TYR A 154 6.65 9.19 4.94
N GLY A 155 7.46 8.34 5.59
CA GLY A 155 7.40 8.11 7.04
C GLY A 155 8.61 8.68 7.75
N LYS A 156 8.39 9.25 8.94
CA LYS A 156 9.44 9.77 9.80
C LYS A 156 9.69 8.88 11.01
N LYS A 157 8.62 8.41 11.64
CA LYS A 157 8.69 7.46 12.77
C LYS A 157 8.18 6.12 12.28
N ILE A 158 9.07 5.16 12.19
CA ILE A 158 8.76 3.83 11.67
C ILE A 158 9.10 2.82 12.75
N LYS A 159 8.09 2.09 13.25
CA LYS A 159 8.25 1.06 14.26
C LYS A 159 7.83 -0.29 13.73
N TYR A 160 8.67 -1.28 13.92
CA TYR A 160 8.39 -2.65 13.54
C TYR A 160 8.01 -3.48 14.78
N GLY A 161 7.00 -4.34 14.62
CA GLY A 161 6.61 -5.33 15.62
C GLY A 161 6.12 -6.60 14.93
N PRO A 162 5.92 -7.70 15.68
CA PRO A 162 5.36 -8.92 15.10
C PRO A 162 4.01 -8.64 14.45
N PHE A 163 3.70 -9.37 13.36
CA PHE A 163 2.45 -9.19 12.61
C PHE A 163 1.22 -9.26 13.52
N GLY A 164 0.26 -8.37 13.27
CA GLY A 164 -1.02 -8.35 13.99
C GLY A 164 -1.01 -7.62 15.32
N ILE A 165 0.13 -7.23 15.85
CA ILE A 165 0.20 -6.52 17.14
C ILE A 165 -0.53 -5.19 17.06
N TRP A 166 -0.28 -4.42 16.03
CA TRP A 166 -0.83 -3.07 15.91
C TRP A 166 -2.33 -3.09 15.63
N SER A 167 -2.77 -3.92 14.70
CA SER A 167 -4.18 -4.07 14.37
C SER A 167 -5.01 -4.62 15.53
N ALA A 168 -4.43 -5.50 16.35
CA ALA A 168 -5.10 -6.02 17.53
C ALA A 168 -5.26 -4.95 18.62
N ASN A 169 -4.31 -4.03 18.75
CA ASN A 169 -4.36 -2.99 19.77
C ASN A 169 -5.37 -1.88 19.46
N GLU A 170 -5.67 -1.65 18.21
CA GLU A 170 -6.66 -0.64 17.80
C GLU A 170 -8.11 -1.02 18.18
N ASN A 171 -8.36 -2.29 18.49
CA ASN A 171 -9.68 -2.80 18.86
C ASN A 171 -9.86 -2.99 20.39
N ASN A 172 -8.91 -2.57 21.16
CA ASN A 172 -9.00 -2.52 22.62
C ASN A 172 -9.11 -1.05 23.06
#